data_023f0a955577b0c9428e52260cb82409
#
_entry.id   023f0a955577b0c9428e52260cb82409
#
_cell.length_a   1.000
_cell.length_b   1.000
_cell.length_c   1.000
_cell.angle_alpha   90.00
_cell.angle_beta   90.00
_cell.angle_gamma   90.00
#
_symmetry.space_group_name_H-M   'P 1'
#
loop_
_entity.id
_entity.type
_entity.pdbx_description
1 polymer ?
#
loop_
_entity_poly.entity_id
_entity_poly.type
_entity_poly.pdbx_seq_one_letter_code
_entity_poly.pdbx_strand_id
1 'polypeptide(L)'
;MAITLQQYLDSLQGKRVAVIGIGVSNTPLIKTLLRAGIDVTACDKNPRDKFEGLAEELETMGAILHLGETYLDGLDQDIIFRSPGIRPDIPPFLAAIEKGSVLTSEMEVFFQVCPCKIIAVTGSDGKTTTTTLISEMLKNAGYTVHLGGNIGKPLLSEAGEMSPEDVAVLELSSFQLMTLQTSPDIAVFTNLSPNHLDIHKSMEEYAQAKENIFSHQTKSGIAIFNRDNALTNEMAGRAPGKVLKFSRQTTLAEGTYVENGKIVVAGNGQKRTLFSTDRILIPGQHNVENYLAAIAAVQGMVPDDVILHTAETFPGVEHRIELVRTLNGVRYYNDSIASSPTRTIAGLHSFHQKVILIAGGYDKKIPFEVLGKEVQDHVKTLVLTGHTAEKIQKAVVESEGYQAGHPSILMEPDFKQAVLKASKAAEEGDVVILSPACASFDHFKNFAQRGQTFKAIVNEL
;
A
#
# COMPACT_ATOMS: atom_id res chain seq x y z
N MET A 1 0.67 27.53 -13.58
CA MET A 1 -0.31 26.57 -14.10
C MET A 1 0.41 25.27 -14.31
N ALA A 2 -0.18 24.13 -13.96
CA ALA A 2 0.34 22.83 -14.34
C ALA A 2 0.44 22.74 -15.87
N ILE A 3 1.50 22.18 -16.39
CA ILE A 3 1.64 21.91 -17.83
C ILE A 3 0.83 20.64 -18.15
N THR A 4 0.31 20.50 -19.37
CA THR A 4 -0.35 19.25 -19.77
C THR A 4 0.68 18.15 -20.05
N LEU A 5 0.23 16.88 -20.02
CA LEU A 5 1.09 15.76 -20.45
C LEU A 5 1.64 15.98 -21.86
N GLN A 6 0.82 16.47 -22.80
CA GLN A 6 1.27 16.76 -24.16
C GLN A 6 2.36 17.84 -24.17
N GLN A 7 2.20 18.92 -23.43
CA GLN A 7 3.24 19.97 -23.33
C GLN A 7 4.55 19.42 -22.73
N TYR A 8 4.45 18.51 -21.75
CA TYR A 8 5.63 17.84 -21.22
C TYR A 8 6.31 16.98 -22.27
N LEU A 9 5.56 16.14 -22.99
CA LEU A 9 6.08 15.31 -24.08
C LEU A 9 6.70 16.16 -25.20
N ASP A 10 6.07 17.27 -25.57
CA ASP A 10 6.60 18.21 -26.56
C ASP A 10 7.95 18.81 -26.10
N SER A 11 8.12 19.04 -24.78
CA SER A 11 9.37 19.55 -24.21
C SER A 11 10.54 18.55 -24.26
N LEU A 12 10.23 17.26 -24.49
CA LEU A 12 11.21 16.19 -24.65
C LEU A 12 11.64 15.94 -26.09
N GLN A 13 11.03 16.60 -27.09
CA GLN A 13 11.39 16.42 -28.49
C GLN A 13 12.86 16.77 -28.75
N GLY A 14 13.56 15.86 -29.42
CA GLY A 14 15.01 15.98 -29.70
C GLY A 14 15.91 15.69 -28.49
N LYS A 15 15.37 15.30 -27.35
CA LYS A 15 16.15 14.87 -26.19
C LYS A 15 16.23 13.35 -26.12
N ARG A 16 17.37 12.85 -25.65
CA ARG A 16 17.59 11.44 -25.35
C ARG A 16 17.07 11.15 -23.94
N VAL A 17 16.24 10.13 -23.80
CA VAL A 17 15.62 9.76 -22.52
C VAL A 17 16.07 8.36 -22.10
N ALA A 18 16.55 8.19 -20.87
CA ALA A 18 16.74 6.89 -20.26
C ALA A 18 15.58 6.59 -19.29
N VAL A 19 15.08 5.36 -19.29
CA VAL A 19 14.12 4.87 -18.29
C VAL A 19 14.74 3.67 -17.58
N ILE A 20 14.99 3.81 -16.28
CA ILE A 20 15.69 2.81 -15.48
C ILE A 20 14.70 1.92 -14.74
N GLY A 21 14.70 0.63 -15.08
CA GLY A 21 13.79 -0.39 -14.59
C GLY A 21 12.59 -0.60 -15.54
N ILE A 22 12.53 -1.75 -16.20
CA ILE A 22 11.44 -2.18 -17.08
C ILE A 22 10.43 -2.99 -16.22
N GLY A 23 9.74 -2.29 -15.32
CA GLY A 23 8.76 -2.86 -14.41
C GLY A 23 7.36 -2.30 -14.61
N VAL A 24 6.44 -2.67 -13.70
CA VAL A 24 5.02 -2.29 -13.78
C VAL A 24 4.83 -0.77 -13.91
N SER A 25 5.61 0.04 -13.19
CA SER A 25 5.48 1.50 -13.23
C SER A 25 6.03 2.12 -14.51
N ASN A 26 7.17 1.66 -14.99
CA ASN A 26 7.89 2.32 -16.07
C ASN A 26 7.57 1.77 -17.47
N THR A 27 7.05 0.55 -17.60
CA THR A 27 6.67 0.02 -18.92
C THR A 27 5.61 0.88 -19.63
N PRO A 28 4.52 1.35 -18.96
CA PRO A 28 3.59 2.29 -19.61
C PRO A 28 4.25 3.62 -19.97
N LEU A 29 5.14 4.15 -19.12
CA LEU A 29 5.90 5.36 -19.39
C LEU A 29 6.76 5.21 -20.67
N ILE A 30 7.55 4.11 -20.78
CA ILE A 30 8.37 3.83 -21.97
C ILE A 30 7.50 3.84 -23.22
N LYS A 31 6.37 3.14 -23.20
CA LYS A 31 5.45 3.09 -24.34
C LYS A 31 4.85 4.46 -24.68
N THR A 32 4.53 5.28 -23.68
CA THR A 32 4.03 6.65 -23.89
C THR A 32 5.08 7.54 -24.54
N LEU A 33 6.33 7.50 -24.07
CA LEU A 33 7.44 8.26 -24.66
C LEU A 33 7.70 7.84 -26.11
N LEU A 34 7.77 6.53 -26.39
CA LEU A 34 7.98 6.01 -27.74
C LEU A 34 6.86 6.40 -28.71
N ARG A 35 5.58 6.34 -28.26
CA ARG A 35 4.45 6.79 -29.09
C ARG A 35 4.50 8.29 -29.40
N ALA A 36 5.10 9.08 -28.51
CA ALA A 36 5.34 10.50 -28.73
C ALA A 36 6.57 10.78 -29.62
N GLY A 37 7.25 9.75 -30.14
CA GLY A 37 8.42 9.89 -31.01
C GLY A 37 9.70 10.32 -30.27
N ILE A 38 9.82 10.03 -28.98
CA ILE A 38 10.99 10.36 -28.17
C ILE A 38 11.99 9.20 -28.21
N ASP A 39 13.27 9.52 -28.32
CA ASP A 39 14.39 8.56 -28.30
C ASP A 39 14.53 7.98 -26.88
N VAL A 40 14.17 6.71 -26.67
CA VAL A 40 14.17 6.06 -25.37
C VAL A 40 15.19 4.92 -25.30
N THR A 41 16.06 5.01 -24.29
CA THR A 41 16.90 3.88 -23.83
C THR A 41 16.23 3.27 -22.59
N ALA A 42 15.74 2.05 -22.66
CA ALA A 42 15.16 1.33 -21.54
C ALA A 42 16.21 0.42 -20.89
N CYS A 43 16.50 0.65 -19.62
CA CYS A 43 17.57 0.01 -18.88
C CYS A 43 17.02 -0.90 -17.78
N ASP A 44 17.50 -2.13 -17.65
CA ASP A 44 17.14 -3.01 -16.53
C ASP A 44 18.27 -3.97 -16.16
N LYS A 45 18.42 -4.27 -14.86
CA LYS A 45 19.41 -5.23 -14.34
C LYS A 45 19.16 -6.66 -14.79
N ASN A 46 17.93 -7.00 -15.13
CA ASN A 46 17.58 -8.34 -15.57
C ASN A 46 18.05 -8.56 -17.01
N PRO A 47 18.49 -9.77 -17.36
CA PRO A 47 18.82 -10.13 -18.72
C PRO A 47 17.56 -10.26 -19.59
N ARG A 48 17.76 -10.26 -20.91
CA ARG A 48 16.69 -10.23 -21.93
C ARG A 48 15.64 -11.34 -21.77
N ASP A 49 16.06 -12.54 -21.39
CA ASP A 49 15.21 -13.72 -21.22
C ASP A 49 14.13 -13.55 -20.11
N LYS A 50 14.27 -12.53 -19.23
CA LYS A 50 13.27 -12.19 -18.22
C LYS A 50 12.12 -11.33 -18.74
N PHE A 51 12.18 -10.85 -19.97
CA PHE A 51 11.21 -9.92 -20.54
C PHE A 51 10.36 -10.53 -21.67
N GLU A 52 10.13 -11.84 -21.65
CA GLU A 52 9.34 -12.64 -22.60
C GLU A 52 8.36 -11.82 -23.49
N GLY A 53 8.70 -11.58 -24.77
CA GLY A 53 7.89 -10.81 -25.71
C GLY A 53 7.84 -9.29 -25.48
N LEU A 54 8.05 -8.82 -24.25
CA LEU A 54 8.07 -7.37 -23.96
C LEU A 54 9.31 -6.68 -24.54
N ALA A 55 10.47 -7.35 -24.52
CA ALA A 55 11.70 -6.81 -25.09
C ALA A 55 11.52 -6.56 -26.60
N GLU A 56 11.00 -7.54 -27.32
CA GLU A 56 10.69 -7.46 -28.75
C GLU A 56 9.66 -6.38 -29.07
N GLU A 57 8.62 -6.25 -28.22
CA GLU A 57 7.61 -5.20 -28.35
C GLU A 57 8.23 -3.81 -28.24
N LEU A 58 9.04 -3.57 -27.21
CA LEU A 58 9.67 -2.26 -26.98
C LEU A 58 10.67 -1.90 -28.10
N GLU A 59 11.47 -2.86 -28.57
CA GLU A 59 12.39 -2.65 -29.72
C GLU A 59 11.61 -2.37 -31.01
N THR A 60 10.51 -3.08 -31.26
CA THR A 60 9.65 -2.82 -32.42
C THR A 60 9.06 -1.41 -32.38
N MET A 61 8.80 -0.88 -31.17
CA MET A 61 8.36 0.50 -30.97
C MET A 61 9.51 1.53 -31.09
N GLY A 62 10.76 1.09 -31.20
CA GLY A 62 11.95 1.96 -31.36
C GLY A 62 12.79 2.15 -30.11
N ALA A 63 12.57 1.41 -29.04
CA ALA A 63 13.42 1.50 -27.84
C ALA A 63 14.80 0.87 -28.06
N ILE A 64 15.82 1.48 -27.49
CA ILE A 64 17.12 0.86 -27.28
C ILE A 64 17.11 0.16 -25.93
N LEU A 65 17.45 -1.13 -25.88
CA LEU A 65 17.49 -1.88 -24.62
C LEU A 65 18.93 -1.98 -24.10
N HIS A 66 19.14 -1.60 -22.84
CA HIS A 66 20.40 -1.76 -22.13
C HIS A 66 20.15 -2.65 -20.88
N LEU A 67 20.43 -3.95 -21.01
CA LEU A 67 20.01 -4.99 -20.08
C LEU A 67 21.18 -5.72 -19.41
N GLY A 68 20.96 -6.27 -18.22
CA GLY A 68 21.95 -7.06 -17.51
C GLY A 68 22.80 -6.23 -16.55
N GLU A 69 23.94 -6.77 -16.12
CA GLU A 69 24.75 -6.20 -15.04
C GLU A 69 25.28 -4.79 -15.32
N THR A 70 25.50 -4.44 -16.59
CA THR A 70 26.03 -3.15 -17.03
C THR A 70 24.97 -2.11 -17.37
N TYR A 71 23.70 -2.35 -17.03
CA TYR A 71 22.55 -1.53 -17.45
C TYR A 71 22.60 -0.04 -17.04
N LEU A 72 23.48 0.35 -16.14
CA LEU A 72 23.73 1.74 -15.72
C LEU A 72 25.04 2.32 -16.26
N ASP A 73 25.83 1.54 -17.03
CA ASP A 73 27.09 2.01 -17.54
C ASP A 73 26.88 3.03 -18.67
N GLY A 74 27.67 4.09 -18.63
CA GLY A 74 27.68 5.09 -19.69
C GLY A 74 26.42 5.96 -19.80
N LEU A 75 25.61 6.09 -18.74
CA LEU A 75 24.46 6.99 -18.72
C LEU A 75 24.89 8.43 -19.05
N ASP A 76 24.31 8.96 -20.13
CA ASP A 76 24.57 10.32 -20.64
C ASP A 76 23.34 10.94 -21.32
N GLN A 77 22.15 10.35 -21.12
CA GLN A 77 20.90 10.86 -21.65
C GLN A 77 20.50 12.17 -20.96
N ASP A 78 19.81 13.04 -21.71
CA ASP A 78 19.43 14.36 -21.22
C ASP A 78 18.45 14.27 -20.04
N ILE A 79 17.54 13.27 -20.07
CA ILE A 79 16.57 12.99 -19.01
C ILE A 79 16.68 11.52 -18.59
N ILE A 80 16.74 11.28 -17.29
CA ILE A 80 16.80 9.92 -16.73
C ILE A 80 15.63 9.72 -15.79
N PHE A 81 14.68 8.85 -16.15
CA PHE A 81 13.60 8.41 -15.29
C PHE A 81 14.08 7.27 -14.39
N ARG A 82 14.15 7.53 -13.11
CA ARG A 82 14.57 6.58 -12.09
C ARG A 82 13.41 5.70 -11.62
N SER A 83 13.63 4.39 -11.51
CA SER A 83 12.74 3.54 -10.69
C SER A 83 12.85 3.91 -9.20
N PRO A 84 11.73 4.02 -8.46
CA PRO A 84 11.76 4.35 -7.04
C PRO A 84 12.64 3.43 -6.19
N GLY A 85 12.74 2.15 -6.55
CA GLY A 85 13.56 1.17 -5.83
C GLY A 85 15.08 1.36 -5.93
N ILE A 86 15.55 2.29 -6.77
CA ILE A 86 16.98 2.60 -6.92
C ILE A 86 17.25 3.96 -6.29
N ARG A 87 18.24 4.04 -5.40
CA ARG A 87 18.59 5.31 -4.74
C ARG A 87 19.06 6.36 -5.75
N PRO A 88 18.72 7.65 -5.55
CA PRO A 88 19.11 8.73 -6.47
C PRO A 88 20.59 9.10 -6.36
N ASP A 89 21.28 8.73 -5.27
CA ASP A 89 22.65 9.10 -4.93
C ASP A 89 23.67 8.00 -5.28
N ILE A 90 23.35 7.08 -6.18
CA ILE A 90 24.31 6.08 -6.67
C ILE A 90 25.30 6.72 -7.67
N PRO A 91 26.55 6.23 -7.73
CA PRO A 91 27.59 6.83 -8.59
C PRO A 91 27.20 7.03 -10.07
N PRO A 92 26.52 6.09 -10.75
CA PRO A 92 26.12 6.29 -12.14
C PRO A 92 25.18 7.50 -12.34
N PHE A 93 24.20 7.71 -11.41
CA PHE A 93 23.30 8.84 -11.51
C PHE A 93 24.01 10.17 -11.20
N LEU A 94 24.87 10.19 -10.18
CA LEU A 94 25.66 11.39 -9.85
C LEU A 94 26.56 11.79 -11.01
N ALA A 95 27.24 10.82 -11.66
CA ALA A 95 28.09 11.08 -12.83
C ALA A 95 27.27 11.59 -14.02
N ALA A 96 26.05 11.11 -14.24
CA ALA A 96 25.17 11.60 -15.29
C ALA A 96 24.69 13.04 -15.01
N ILE A 97 24.31 13.34 -13.76
CA ILE A 97 23.91 14.68 -13.32
C ILE A 97 25.06 15.69 -13.50
N GLU A 98 26.29 15.31 -13.15
CA GLU A 98 27.49 16.14 -13.36
C GLU A 98 27.74 16.47 -14.86
N LYS A 99 27.28 15.60 -15.77
CA LYS A 99 27.32 15.81 -17.23
C LYS A 99 26.14 16.62 -17.77
N GLY A 100 25.18 16.98 -16.92
CA GLY A 100 24.01 17.79 -17.26
C GLY A 100 22.69 17.02 -17.42
N SER A 101 22.66 15.71 -17.13
CA SER A 101 21.41 14.94 -17.13
C SER A 101 20.47 15.39 -16.03
N VAL A 102 19.17 15.42 -16.32
CA VAL A 102 18.12 15.65 -15.32
C VAL A 102 17.60 14.30 -14.83
N LEU A 103 17.76 14.03 -13.54
CA LEU A 103 17.19 12.84 -12.89
C LEU A 103 15.78 13.16 -12.43
N THR A 104 14.82 12.31 -12.80
CA THR A 104 13.40 12.42 -12.44
C THR A 104 12.77 11.04 -12.23
N SER A 105 11.47 10.99 -11.98
CA SER A 105 10.70 9.76 -11.89
C SER A 105 9.31 9.94 -12.51
N GLU A 106 8.63 8.83 -12.77
CA GLU A 106 7.24 8.83 -13.27
C GLU A 106 6.33 9.67 -12.36
N MET A 107 6.46 9.52 -11.04
CA MET A 107 5.64 10.21 -10.06
C MET A 107 5.95 11.72 -10.00
N GLU A 108 7.21 12.13 -10.11
CA GLU A 108 7.58 13.55 -10.14
C GLU A 108 6.99 14.26 -11.34
N VAL A 109 7.01 13.61 -12.50
CA VAL A 109 6.38 14.16 -13.71
C VAL A 109 4.87 14.14 -13.60
N PHE A 110 4.27 13.09 -13.01
CA PHE A 110 2.83 13.06 -12.75
C PHE A 110 2.36 14.27 -11.94
N PHE A 111 3.06 14.65 -10.87
CA PHE A 111 2.74 15.85 -10.09
C PHE A 111 2.83 17.16 -10.89
N GLN A 112 3.64 17.21 -11.94
CA GLN A 112 3.76 18.40 -12.80
C GLN A 112 2.59 18.52 -13.80
N VAL A 113 2.07 17.38 -14.28
CA VAL A 113 1.09 17.35 -15.38
C VAL A 113 -0.33 17.00 -14.96
N CYS A 114 -0.53 16.57 -13.72
CA CYS A 114 -1.85 16.20 -13.20
C CYS A 114 -2.78 17.43 -13.17
N PRO A 115 -3.91 17.42 -13.89
CA PRO A 115 -4.80 18.56 -13.94
C PRO A 115 -5.74 18.68 -12.75
N CYS A 116 -5.92 17.57 -11.99
CA CYS A 116 -6.92 17.48 -10.94
C CYS A 116 -6.30 17.58 -9.53
N LYS A 117 -7.16 17.67 -8.52
CA LYS A 117 -6.74 17.68 -7.12
C LYS A 117 -6.03 16.38 -6.74
N ILE A 118 -4.90 16.51 -6.06
CA ILE A 118 -4.12 15.36 -5.57
C ILE A 118 -4.29 15.21 -4.05
N ILE A 119 -4.71 14.03 -3.61
CA ILE A 119 -4.70 13.59 -2.21
C ILE A 119 -3.66 12.47 -2.12
N ALA A 120 -2.63 12.65 -1.31
CA ALA A 120 -1.60 11.62 -1.17
C ALA A 120 -1.40 11.17 0.28
N VAL A 121 -1.15 9.88 0.45
CA VAL A 121 -0.99 9.22 1.74
C VAL A 121 0.40 8.60 1.85
N THR A 122 1.10 8.89 2.94
CA THR A 122 2.34 8.20 3.34
C THR A 122 2.31 7.79 4.80
N GLY A 123 3.33 7.08 5.22
CA GLY A 123 3.54 6.59 6.59
C GLY A 123 4.30 5.27 6.60
N SER A 124 4.54 4.72 7.76
CA SER A 124 5.12 3.37 7.88
C SER A 124 4.03 2.32 7.64
N ASP A 125 2.90 2.42 8.33
CA ASP A 125 1.76 1.51 8.27
C ASP A 125 0.45 2.24 7.93
N GLY A 126 -0.59 1.49 7.53
CA GLY A 126 -1.93 2.02 7.25
C GLY A 126 -2.10 2.73 5.92
N LYS A 127 -1.02 3.01 5.16
CA LYS A 127 -1.07 3.72 3.87
C LYS A 127 -2.13 3.16 2.92
N THR A 128 -2.02 1.89 2.57
CA THR A 128 -2.89 1.24 1.58
C THR A 128 -4.36 1.32 1.99
N THR A 129 -4.66 1.00 3.25
CA THR A 129 -6.03 1.06 3.76
C THR A 129 -6.58 2.48 3.74
N THR A 130 -5.80 3.46 4.21
CA THR A 130 -6.22 4.88 4.22
C THR A 130 -6.42 5.40 2.79
N THR A 131 -5.51 5.10 1.87
CA THR A 131 -5.61 5.51 0.46
C THR A 131 -6.86 4.90 -0.20
N THR A 132 -7.10 3.60 0.03
CA THR A 132 -8.29 2.92 -0.51
C THR A 132 -9.58 3.48 0.10
N LEU A 133 -9.62 3.74 1.41
CA LEU A 133 -10.78 4.35 2.07
C LEU A 133 -11.10 5.73 1.49
N ILE A 134 -10.10 6.59 1.29
CA ILE A 134 -10.29 7.89 0.64
C ILE A 134 -10.87 7.72 -0.76
N SER A 135 -10.31 6.80 -1.55
CA SER A 135 -10.78 6.49 -2.90
C SER A 135 -12.24 6.02 -2.91
N GLU A 136 -12.60 5.08 -2.03
CA GLU A 136 -13.97 4.55 -1.97
C GLU A 136 -14.98 5.58 -1.47
N MET A 137 -14.63 6.39 -0.45
CA MET A 137 -15.49 7.49 0.01
C MET A 137 -15.78 8.49 -1.11
N LEU A 138 -14.75 8.88 -1.89
CA LEU A 138 -14.90 9.80 -3.00
C LEU A 138 -15.73 9.19 -4.15
N LYS A 139 -15.48 7.93 -4.52
CA LYS A 139 -16.28 7.23 -5.54
C LYS A 139 -17.74 7.12 -5.14
N ASN A 140 -18.01 6.74 -3.88
CA ASN A 140 -19.36 6.64 -3.35
C ASN A 140 -20.07 8.01 -3.30
N ALA A 141 -19.30 9.10 -3.23
CA ALA A 141 -19.80 10.48 -3.34
C ALA A 141 -19.96 10.98 -4.79
N GLY A 142 -19.63 10.13 -5.79
CA GLY A 142 -19.82 10.44 -7.21
C GLY A 142 -18.62 11.07 -7.91
N TYR A 143 -17.44 11.13 -7.28
CA TYR A 143 -16.23 11.61 -7.94
C TYR A 143 -15.62 10.55 -8.87
N THR A 144 -15.05 10.99 -9.98
CA THR A 144 -14.10 10.19 -10.77
C THR A 144 -12.76 10.18 -10.05
N VAL A 145 -12.29 8.98 -9.65
CA VAL A 145 -11.09 8.81 -8.83
C VAL A 145 -10.03 8.02 -9.56
N HIS A 146 -8.83 8.61 -9.67
CA HIS A 146 -7.63 7.96 -10.21
C HIS A 146 -6.75 7.49 -9.07
N LEU A 147 -6.74 6.18 -8.81
CA LEU A 147 -5.99 5.55 -7.73
C LEU A 147 -4.64 5.04 -8.23
N GLY A 148 -3.54 5.49 -7.62
CA GLY A 148 -2.21 5.09 -8.05
C GLY A 148 -1.08 5.32 -7.04
N GLY A 149 0.15 5.38 -7.54
CA GLY A 149 1.37 5.52 -6.76
C GLY A 149 2.02 4.17 -6.45
N ASN A 150 2.25 3.88 -5.17
CA ASN A 150 2.83 2.60 -4.72
C ASN A 150 1.83 1.42 -4.80
N ILE A 151 0.58 1.70 -5.10
CA ILE A 151 -0.52 0.75 -5.33
C ILE A 151 -1.26 1.12 -6.62
N GLY A 152 -2.13 0.24 -7.09
CA GLY A 152 -2.91 0.49 -8.29
C GLY A 152 -2.05 0.47 -9.55
N LYS A 153 -2.32 1.39 -10.46
CA LYS A 153 -1.64 1.53 -11.76
C LYS A 153 -0.80 2.81 -11.84
N PRO A 154 0.23 2.85 -12.71
CA PRO A 154 0.94 4.08 -13.01
C PRO A 154 -0.01 5.09 -13.66
N LEU A 155 0.00 6.34 -13.18
CA LEU A 155 -1.00 7.34 -13.60
C LEU A 155 -0.49 8.32 -14.66
N LEU A 156 0.82 8.46 -14.84
CA LEU A 156 1.37 9.45 -15.77
C LEU A 156 0.86 9.25 -17.21
N SER A 157 0.80 8.00 -17.68
CA SER A 157 0.30 7.69 -19.03
C SER A 157 -1.19 8.01 -19.25
N GLU A 158 -1.95 8.16 -18.16
CA GLU A 158 -3.39 8.48 -18.19
C GLU A 158 -3.67 9.96 -17.86
N ALA A 159 -2.66 10.73 -17.47
CA ALA A 159 -2.84 12.11 -17.04
C ALA A 159 -3.49 13.01 -18.12
N GLY A 160 -3.31 12.67 -19.40
CA GLY A 160 -3.95 13.39 -20.51
C GLY A 160 -5.46 13.16 -20.63
N GLU A 161 -6.00 12.13 -19.99
CA GLU A 161 -7.42 11.77 -19.99
C GLU A 161 -8.14 12.28 -18.72
N MET A 162 -7.39 12.81 -17.75
CA MET A 162 -7.93 13.30 -16.47
C MET A 162 -8.56 14.70 -16.64
N SER A 163 -9.67 14.91 -15.94
CA SER A 163 -10.37 16.21 -15.87
C SER A 163 -9.97 16.98 -14.61
N PRO A 164 -9.99 18.33 -14.61
CA PRO A 164 -9.78 19.12 -13.40
C PRO A 164 -10.76 18.84 -12.24
N GLU A 165 -11.94 18.29 -12.55
CA GLU A 165 -12.98 17.90 -11.59
C GLU A 165 -12.73 16.55 -10.95
N ASP A 166 -11.82 15.74 -11.51
CA ASP A 166 -11.45 14.43 -10.98
C ASP A 166 -10.60 14.57 -9.72
N VAL A 167 -10.31 13.45 -9.07
CA VAL A 167 -9.41 13.41 -7.90
C VAL A 167 -8.38 12.29 -8.09
N ALA A 168 -7.10 12.63 -8.03
CA ALA A 168 -6.03 11.64 -7.93
C ALA A 168 -5.76 11.30 -6.46
N VAL A 169 -5.84 10.02 -6.11
CA VAL A 169 -5.58 9.52 -4.77
C VAL A 169 -4.37 8.60 -4.81
N LEU A 170 -3.29 9.00 -4.13
CA LEU A 170 -1.98 8.38 -4.25
C LEU A 170 -1.50 7.74 -2.94
N GLU A 171 -1.02 6.52 -3.01
CA GLU A 171 -0.13 5.98 -1.97
C GLU A 171 1.31 6.31 -2.33
N LEU A 172 2.05 6.97 -1.44
CA LEU A 172 3.45 7.30 -1.68
C LEU A 172 4.40 6.62 -0.70
N SER A 173 5.36 5.87 -1.24
CA SER A 173 6.48 5.31 -0.48
C SER A 173 7.55 6.37 -0.17
N SER A 174 8.42 6.09 0.80
CA SER A 174 9.58 6.96 1.07
C SER A 174 10.53 7.07 -0.13
N PHE A 175 10.60 6.02 -0.96
CA PHE A 175 11.46 5.99 -2.16
C PHE A 175 10.95 6.91 -3.28
N GLN A 176 9.62 7.00 -3.43
CA GLN A 176 9.01 7.95 -4.38
C GLN A 176 9.13 9.39 -3.87
N LEU A 177 8.97 9.59 -2.57
CA LEU A 177 9.06 10.90 -1.93
C LEU A 177 10.49 11.45 -1.84
N MET A 178 11.53 10.60 -1.89
CA MET A 178 12.92 10.99 -1.62
C MET A 178 13.41 12.16 -2.48
N THR A 179 12.95 12.26 -3.72
CA THR A 179 13.34 13.32 -4.67
C THR A 179 12.20 14.25 -5.07
N LEU A 180 10.99 14.01 -4.53
CA LEU A 180 9.81 14.79 -4.91
C LEU A 180 9.92 16.23 -4.39
N GLN A 181 9.84 17.20 -5.31
CA GLN A 181 9.94 18.65 -5.05
C GLN A 181 8.59 19.37 -5.11
N THR A 182 7.50 18.61 -5.21
CA THR A 182 6.13 19.10 -5.20
C THR A 182 5.32 18.30 -4.19
N SER A 183 4.35 18.93 -3.54
CA SER A 183 3.48 18.26 -2.56
C SER A 183 2.04 18.26 -3.05
N PRO A 184 1.20 17.27 -2.66
CA PRO A 184 -0.21 17.22 -3.00
C PRO A 184 -1.01 18.37 -2.35
N ASP A 185 -2.24 18.59 -2.84
CA ASP A 185 -3.19 19.54 -2.22
C ASP A 185 -3.54 19.10 -0.80
N ILE A 186 -3.72 17.77 -0.60
CA ILE A 186 -3.99 17.18 0.71
C ILE A 186 -2.98 16.07 0.96
N ALA A 187 -2.13 16.25 1.97
CA ALA A 187 -1.14 15.29 2.43
C ALA A 187 -1.62 14.58 3.69
N VAL A 188 -1.57 13.26 3.71
CA VAL A 188 -1.92 12.44 4.89
C VAL A 188 -0.71 11.65 5.37
N PHE A 189 -0.36 11.85 6.62
CA PHE A 189 0.74 11.13 7.27
C PHE A 189 0.19 10.21 8.37
N THR A 190 0.12 8.90 8.11
CA THR A 190 -0.56 7.95 8.99
C THR A 190 0.21 7.70 10.30
N ASN A 191 1.48 7.36 10.21
CA ASN A 191 2.38 7.14 11.34
C ASN A 191 3.82 7.05 10.85
N LEU A 192 4.77 7.12 11.77
CA LEU A 192 6.19 6.90 11.51
C LEU A 192 6.77 5.98 12.57
N SER A 193 7.33 4.87 12.12
CA SER A 193 8.07 3.88 12.92
C SER A 193 9.26 3.36 12.11
N PRO A 194 10.31 2.82 12.74
CA PRO A 194 11.48 2.29 12.04
C PRO A 194 11.09 1.26 10.98
N ASN A 195 11.48 1.52 9.73
CA ASN A 195 11.26 0.64 8.60
C ASN A 195 12.24 1.00 7.47
N HIS A 196 12.55 0.04 6.58
CA HIS A 196 13.44 0.24 5.41
C HIS A 196 14.84 0.83 5.74
N LEU A 197 15.37 0.55 6.93
CA LEU A 197 16.71 0.99 7.34
C LEU A 197 17.84 0.18 6.68
N ASP A 198 17.50 -0.82 5.90
CA ASP A 198 18.37 -1.55 4.97
C ASP A 198 18.69 -0.72 3.71
N ILE A 199 17.86 0.28 3.39
CA ILE A 199 18.01 1.15 2.21
C ILE A 199 18.25 2.61 2.62
N HIS A 200 17.47 3.14 3.58
CA HIS A 200 17.73 4.47 4.15
C HIS A 200 18.92 4.42 5.11
N LYS A 201 19.81 5.40 5.02
CA LYS A 201 21.04 5.46 5.83
C LYS A 201 20.76 5.64 7.32
N SER A 202 19.60 6.22 7.68
CA SER A 202 19.18 6.45 9.05
C SER A 202 17.65 6.64 9.15
N MET A 203 17.14 6.67 10.39
CA MET A 203 15.74 7.00 10.65
C MET A 203 15.41 8.46 10.28
N GLU A 204 16.38 9.36 10.41
CA GLU A 204 16.25 10.77 10.03
C GLU A 204 16.09 10.91 8.50
N GLU A 205 16.91 10.20 7.70
CA GLU A 205 16.76 10.19 6.24
C GLU A 205 15.40 9.64 5.82
N TYR A 206 14.93 8.55 6.47
CA TYR A 206 13.62 7.98 6.22
C TYR A 206 12.49 8.95 6.55
N ALA A 207 12.59 9.66 7.69
CA ALA A 207 11.63 10.69 8.08
C ALA A 207 11.64 11.86 7.10
N GLN A 208 12.82 12.37 6.77
CA GLN A 208 13.00 13.49 5.84
C GLN A 208 12.48 13.18 4.44
N ALA A 209 12.73 11.98 3.93
CA ALA A 209 12.16 11.55 2.65
C ALA A 209 10.63 11.64 2.66
N LYS A 210 9.99 11.22 3.76
CA LYS A 210 8.53 11.29 3.88
C LYS A 210 7.99 12.71 4.11
N GLU A 211 8.77 13.61 4.69
CA GLU A 211 8.37 15.02 4.86
C GLU A 211 8.09 15.72 3.54
N ASN A 212 8.71 15.28 2.43
CA ASN A 212 8.46 15.84 1.11
C ASN A 212 6.98 15.74 0.67
N ILE A 213 6.16 14.90 1.33
CA ILE A 213 4.72 14.86 1.07
C ILE A 213 4.02 16.19 1.43
N PHE A 214 4.55 16.97 2.36
CA PHE A 214 3.93 18.22 2.78
C PHE A 214 4.86 19.44 2.73
N SER A 215 6.18 19.26 2.71
CA SER A 215 7.15 20.36 2.86
C SER A 215 7.12 21.37 1.73
N HIS A 216 6.63 20.98 0.55
CA HIS A 216 6.49 21.85 -0.63
C HIS A 216 5.05 22.35 -0.84
N GLN A 217 4.14 22.16 0.13
CA GLN A 217 2.78 22.70 0.04
C GLN A 217 2.80 24.23 0.13
N THR A 218 1.81 24.83 -0.51
CA THR A 218 1.50 26.26 -0.34
C THR A 218 0.63 26.46 0.91
N LYS A 219 0.35 27.72 1.26
CA LYS A 219 -0.58 28.06 2.36
C LYS A 219 -2.00 27.51 2.19
N SER A 220 -2.40 27.19 0.97
CA SER A 220 -3.70 26.57 0.66
C SER A 220 -3.70 25.04 0.81
N GLY A 221 -2.54 24.41 0.91
CA GLY A 221 -2.43 22.99 1.12
C GLY A 221 -2.88 22.55 2.52
N ILE A 222 -3.31 21.30 2.64
CA ILE A 222 -3.75 20.70 3.90
C ILE A 222 -2.83 19.51 4.21
N ALA A 223 -2.25 19.51 5.41
CA ALA A 223 -1.46 18.41 5.91
C ALA A 223 -2.12 17.77 7.14
N ILE A 224 -2.32 16.46 7.11
CA ILE A 224 -3.07 15.69 8.11
C ILE A 224 -2.11 14.74 8.83
N PHE A 225 -2.04 14.85 10.16
CA PHE A 225 -1.08 14.10 10.97
C PHE A 225 -1.75 13.28 12.08
N ASN A 226 -1.13 12.16 12.40
CA ASN A 226 -1.50 11.36 13.57
C ASN A 226 -1.00 12.03 14.85
N ARG A 227 -1.93 12.50 15.71
CA ARG A 227 -1.62 13.10 17.01
C ARG A 227 -1.05 12.10 18.00
N ASP A 228 -1.44 10.83 17.87
CA ASP A 228 -1.06 9.75 18.80
C ASP A 228 0.33 9.18 18.50
N ASN A 229 0.90 9.47 17.33
CA ASN A 229 2.27 9.13 16.97
C ASN A 229 3.20 10.34 17.24
N ALA A 230 4.15 10.18 18.14
CA ALA A 230 5.01 11.28 18.59
C ALA A 230 5.76 11.97 17.45
N LEU A 231 6.34 11.18 16.52
CA LEU A 231 7.14 11.70 15.40
C LEU A 231 6.27 12.50 14.42
N THR A 232 5.13 11.97 13.99
CA THR A 232 4.25 12.70 13.06
C THR A 232 3.62 13.93 13.71
N ASN A 233 3.32 13.88 15.02
CA ASN A 233 2.81 15.03 15.75
C ASN A 233 3.84 16.17 15.85
N GLU A 234 5.14 15.83 16.00
CA GLU A 234 6.22 16.81 15.95
C GLU A 234 6.37 17.42 14.55
N MET A 235 6.35 16.58 13.50
CA MET A 235 6.44 17.02 12.10
C MET A 235 5.35 18.02 11.72
N ALA A 236 4.16 17.93 12.33
CA ALA A 236 3.04 18.83 12.06
C ALA A 236 3.40 20.31 12.23
N GLY A 237 4.36 20.64 13.14
CA GLY A 237 4.85 22.01 13.35
C GLY A 237 5.66 22.58 12.18
N ARG A 238 6.07 21.75 11.22
CA ARG A 238 6.87 22.14 10.05
C ARG A 238 6.05 22.31 8.77
N ALA A 239 4.77 21.93 8.79
CA ALA A 239 3.91 22.02 7.61
C ALA A 239 3.60 23.50 7.26
N PRO A 240 3.78 23.90 5.98
CA PRO A 240 3.59 25.30 5.58
C PRO A 240 2.12 25.70 5.39
N GLY A 241 1.24 24.72 5.19
CA GLY A 241 -0.19 24.88 4.93
C GLY A 241 -1.06 24.70 6.20
N LYS A 242 -2.36 24.47 5.99
CA LYS A 242 -3.29 24.16 7.07
C LYS A 242 -2.99 22.78 7.66
N VAL A 243 -2.84 22.70 8.98
CA VAL A 243 -2.64 21.45 9.71
C VAL A 243 -3.95 20.94 10.29
N LEU A 244 -4.33 19.73 9.96
CA LEU A 244 -5.35 18.94 10.64
C LEU A 244 -4.70 17.77 11.36
N LYS A 245 -5.35 17.26 12.39
CA LYS A 245 -4.88 16.08 13.12
C LYS A 245 -5.98 15.03 13.21
N PHE A 246 -5.57 13.79 13.38
CA PHE A 246 -6.49 12.73 13.80
C PHE A 246 -5.93 12.02 15.05
N SER A 247 -6.83 11.54 15.89
CA SER A 247 -6.47 10.87 17.14
C SER A 247 -7.54 9.87 17.58
N ARG A 248 -7.12 8.71 18.01
CA ARG A 248 -7.98 7.73 18.69
C ARG A 248 -8.02 7.96 20.20
N GLN A 249 -7.01 8.63 20.76
CA GLN A 249 -6.76 8.73 22.19
C GLN A 249 -7.09 10.11 22.77
N THR A 250 -7.07 11.16 21.96
CA THR A 250 -7.15 12.55 22.43
C THR A 250 -8.21 13.34 21.65
N THR A 251 -9.03 14.12 22.35
CA THR A 251 -9.94 15.08 21.70
C THR A 251 -9.18 16.22 21.05
N LEU A 252 -9.68 16.71 19.92
CA LEU A 252 -9.03 17.72 19.09
C LEU A 252 -9.95 18.93 18.89
N ALA A 253 -9.37 20.13 18.81
CA ALA A 253 -10.09 21.35 18.43
C ALA A 253 -10.35 21.40 16.92
N GLU A 254 -9.44 20.83 16.10
CA GLU A 254 -9.59 20.69 14.65
C GLU A 254 -9.09 19.32 14.20
N GLY A 255 -9.90 18.62 13.37
CA GLY A 255 -9.60 17.32 12.83
C GLY A 255 -10.62 16.25 13.19
N THR A 256 -10.18 15.00 13.27
CA THR A 256 -11.05 13.83 13.51
C THR A 256 -10.54 13.05 14.71
N TYR A 257 -11.45 12.60 15.57
CA TYR A 257 -11.03 11.85 16.76
C TYR A 257 -12.14 10.90 17.27
N VAL A 258 -11.78 10.04 18.22
CA VAL A 258 -12.74 9.19 18.92
C VAL A 258 -13.12 9.83 20.26
N GLU A 259 -14.42 9.99 20.52
CA GLU A 259 -14.98 10.42 21.79
C GLU A 259 -16.11 9.45 22.19
N ASN A 260 -15.97 8.80 23.34
CA ASN A 260 -16.97 7.83 23.85
C ASN A 260 -17.34 6.74 22.82
N GLY A 261 -16.35 6.16 22.13
CA GLY A 261 -16.55 5.13 21.11
C GLY A 261 -17.18 5.63 19.80
N LYS A 262 -17.26 6.95 19.59
CA LYS A 262 -17.83 7.55 18.38
C LYS A 262 -16.78 8.37 17.63
N ILE A 263 -16.85 8.36 16.31
CA ILE A 263 -16.04 9.22 15.45
C ILE A 263 -16.66 10.63 15.47
N VAL A 264 -15.80 11.60 15.75
CA VAL A 264 -16.16 13.02 15.83
C VAL A 264 -15.28 13.80 14.87
N VAL A 265 -15.88 14.77 14.17
CA VAL A 265 -15.19 15.78 13.37
C VAL A 265 -15.31 17.11 14.09
N ALA A 266 -14.20 17.79 14.32
CA ALA A 266 -14.16 19.13 14.90
C ALA A 266 -13.49 20.12 13.95
N GLY A 267 -13.99 21.35 13.95
CA GLY A 267 -13.43 22.47 13.20
C GLY A 267 -14.26 23.73 13.36
N ASN A 268 -13.62 24.89 13.24
CA ASN A 268 -14.27 26.20 13.36
C ASN A 268 -15.07 26.39 14.68
N GLY A 269 -14.57 25.81 15.78
CA GLY A 269 -15.22 25.88 17.10
C GLY A 269 -16.47 25.01 17.24
N GLN A 270 -16.79 24.19 16.25
CA GLN A 270 -17.92 23.25 16.28
C GLN A 270 -17.42 21.82 16.23
N LYS A 271 -18.20 20.90 16.80
CA LYS A 271 -17.99 19.47 16.67
C LYS A 271 -19.29 18.78 16.23
N ARG A 272 -19.15 17.75 15.39
CA ARG A 272 -20.25 16.86 15.00
C ARG A 272 -19.84 15.42 15.14
N THR A 273 -20.71 14.61 15.68
CA THR A 273 -20.55 13.17 15.80
C THR A 273 -21.06 12.52 14.51
N LEU A 274 -20.24 11.65 13.91
CA LEU A 274 -20.63 10.92 12.71
C LEU A 274 -21.33 9.60 13.04
N PHE A 275 -20.60 8.66 13.65
CA PHE A 275 -21.13 7.32 13.98
C PHE A 275 -20.26 6.62 15.04
N SER A 276 -20.75 5.51 15.59
CA SER A 276 -20.00 4.65 16.51
C SER A 276 -18.92 3.86 15.76
N THR A 277 -17.74 3.69 16.37
CA THR A 277 -16.66 2.87 15.81
C THR A 277 -17.07 1.42 15.53
N ASP A 278 -18.11 0.89 16.20
CA ASP A 278 -18.65 -0.45 15.98
C ASP A 278 -19.32 -0.62 14.59
N ARG A 279 -19.61 0.50 13.90
CA ARG A 279 -20.14 0.48 12.52
C ARG A 279 -19.06 0.23 11.47
N ILE A 280 -17.79 0.24 11.85
CA ILE A 280 -16.68 -0.06 10.94
C ILE A 280 -16.60 -1.56 10.73
N LEU A 281 -16.81 -1.98 9.47
CA LEU A 281 -16.85 -3.40 9.08
C LEU A 281 -15.48 -4.09 9.23
N ILE A 282 -14.39 -3.41 8.85
CA ILE A 282 -13.05 -3.98 8.93
C ILE A 282 -12.53 -3.97 10.38
N PRO A 283 -12.00 -5.11 10.86
CA PRO A 283 -11.61 -5.25 12.27
C PRO A 283 -10.31 -4.52 12.60
N GLY A 284 -10.13 -4.21 13.89
CA GLY A 284 -8.88 -3.71 14.48
C GLY A 284 -8.85 -2.22 14.74
N GLN A 285 -8.24 -1.85 15.87
CA GLN A 285 -8.13 -0.45 16.31
C GLN A 285 -7.31 0.42 15.34
N HIS A 286 -6.33 -0.16 14.66
CA HIS A 286 -5.58 0.53 13.61
C HIS A 286 -6.45 0.94 12.43
N ASN A 287 -7.55 0.22 12.16
CA ASN A 287 -8.50 0.60 11.13
C ASN A 287 -9.36 1.79 11.54
N VAL A 288 -9.67 1.94 12.83
CA VAL A 288 -10.28 3.17 13.33
C VAL A 288 -9.38 4.39 13.04
N GLU A 289 -8.05 4.26 13.25
CA GLU A 289 -7.08 5.31 12.91
C GLU A 289 -7.06 5.60 11.40
N ASN A 290 -7.08 4.55 10.56
CA ASN A 290 -7.15 4.71 9.10
C ASN A 290 -8.43 5.44 8.66
N TYR A 291 -9.59 5.15 9.30
CA TYR A 291 -10.84 5.87 9.05
C TYR A 291 -10.74 7.33 9.49
N LEU A 292 -10.20 7.61 10.67
CA LEU A 292 -10.00 8.99 11.13
C LEU A 292 -9.16 9.80 10.13
N ALA A 293 -8.05 9.22 9.67
CA ALA A 293 -7.18 9.85 8.66
C ALA A 293 -7.91 10.08 7.33
N ALA A 294 -8.65 9.07 6.83
CA ALA A 294 -9.40 9.17 5.59
C ALA A 294 -10.54 10.20 5.69
N ILE A 295 -11.31 10.19 6.78
CA ILE A 295 -12.37 11.16 7.04
C ILE A 295 -11.81 12.59 7.08
N ALA A 296 -10.66 12.81 7.73
CA ALA A 296 -10.02 14.12 7.74
C ALA A 296 -9.66 14.60 6.32
N ALA A 297 -9.22 13.68 5.45
CA ALA A 297 -8.82 14.01 4.08
C ALA A 297 -9.99 14.38 3.16
N VAL A 298 -11.18 13.82 3.39
CA VAL A 298 -12.35 14.05 2.52
C VAL A 298 -13.32 15.09 3.07
N GLN A 299 -12.94 15.81 4.12
CA GLN A 299 -13.77 16.86 4.70
C GLN A 299 -14.19 17.91 3.67
N GLY A 300 -15.51 18.20 3.61
CA GLY A 300 -16.08 19.15 2.64
C GLY A 300 -16.24 18.61 1.22
N MET A 301 -15.80 17.37 0.95
CA MET A 301 -15.97 16.69 -0.34
C MET A 301 -17.01 15.56 -0.27
N VAL A 302 -17.05 14.83 0.84
CA VAL A 302 -17.90 13.64 0.99
C VAL A 302 -18.94 13.90 2.10
N PRO A 303 -20.25 13.66 1.84
CA PRO A 303 -21.30 13.73 2.84
C PRO A 303 -21.15 12.69 3.97
N ASP A 304 -21.65 13.01 5.16
CA ASP A 304 -21.50 12.16 6.36
C ASP A 304 -22.20 10.78 6.22
N ASP A 305 -23.31 10.72 5.54
CA ASP A 305 -24.05 9.47 5.25
C ASP A 305 -23.28 8.56 4.28
N VAL A 306 -22.57 9.13 3.30
CA VAL A 306 -21.69 8.38 2.40
C VAL A 306 -20.47 7.85 3.14
N ILE A 307 -19.91 8.62 4.07
CA ILE A 307 -18.81 8.15 4.95
C ILE A 307 -19.29 6.96 5.80
N LEU A 308 -20.47 7.07 6.41
CA LEU A 308 -21.06 5.99 7.18
C LEU A 308 -21.31 4.75 6.32
N HIS A 309 -21.93 4.92 5.14
CA HIS A 309 -22.15 3.81 4.21
C HIS A 309 -20.83 3.10 3.87
N THR A 310 -19.77 3.85 3.58
CA THR A 310 -18.45 3.27 3.31
C THR A 310 -17.92 2.52 4.54
N ALA A 311 -18.13 3.02 5.75
CA ALA A 311 -17.71 2.33 6.97
C ALA A 311 -18.38 0.97 7.16
N GLU A 312 -19.65 0.87 6.79
CA GLU A 312 -20.46 -0.33 6.92
C GLU A 312 -20.28 -1.36 5.81
N THR A 313 -19.81 -0.92 4.64
CA THR A 313 -19.77 -1.77 3.43
C THR A 313 -18.36 -2.08 2.93
N PHE A 314 -17.35 -1.31 3.33
CA PHE A 314 -15.98 -1.53 2.87
C PHE A 314 -15.40 -2.83 3.45
N PRO A 315 -15.14 -3.86 2.62
CA PRO A 315 -14.73 -5.19 3.10
C PRO A 315 -13.25 -5.28 3.49
N GLY A 316 -12.48 -4.23 3.30
CA GLY A 316 -11.03 -4.20 3.44
C GLY A 316 -10.30 -4.09 2.10
N VAL A 317 -8.97 -3.99 2.20
CA VAL A 317 -8.10 -4.02 1.01
C VAL A 317 -7.95 -5.46 0.56
N GLU A 318 -8.04 -5.69 -0.75
CA GLU A 318 -7.92 -7.03 -1.32
C GLU A 318 -6.66 -7.76 -0.81
N HIS A 319 -6.84 -8.99 -0.38
CA HIS A 319 -5.82 -9.85 0.23
C HIS A 319 -5.24 -9.40 1.58
N ARG A 320 -5.76 -8.34 2.21
CA ARG A 320 -5.31 -7.84 3.52
C ARG A 320 -6.48 -7.78 4.50
N ILE A 321 -6.65 -8.83 5.27
CA ILE A 321 -7.79 -9.01 6.21
C ILE A 321 -9.12 -8.63 5.51
N GLU A 322 -9.23 -9.00 4.25
CA GLU A 322 -10.40 -8.75 3.40
C GLU A 322 -11.54 -9.66 3.81
N LEU A 323 -12.68 -9.11 4.19
CA LEU A 323 -13.89 -9.91 4.42
C LEU A 323 -14.41 -10.41 3.07
N VAL A 324 -14.29 -11.71 2.83
CA VAL A 324 -14.74 -12.36 1.59
C VAL A 324 -16.23 -12.63 1.62
N ARG A 325 -16.70 -13.25 2.73
CA ARG A 325 -18.08 -13.69 2.87
C ARG A 325 -18.44 -13.91 4.34
N THR A 326 -19.72 -13.72 4.66
CA THR A 326 -20.32 -14.26 5.86
C THR A 326 -21.30 -15.36 5.46
N LEU A 327 -21.11 -16.57 5.98
CA LEU A 327 -21.94 -17.75 5.67
C LEU A 327 -22.34 -18.42 6.99
N ASN A 328 -23.64 -18.58 7.23
CA ASN A 328 -24.19 -19.20 8.45
C ASN A 328 -23.59 -18.62 9.76
N GLY A 329 -23.41 -17.29 9.79
CA GLY A 329 -22.79 -16.58 10.92
C GLY A 329 -21.27 -16.70 11.03
N VAL A 330 -20.59 -17.47 10.17
CA VAL A 330 -19.13 -17.56 10.08
C VAL A 330 -18.59 -16.53 9.12
N ARG A 331 -17.57 -15.74 9.55
CA ARG A 331 -16.92 -14.73 8.72
C ARG A 331 -15.60 -15.25 8.15
N TYR A 332 -15.43 -15.16 6.84
CA TYR A 332 -14.24 -15.64 6.11
C TYR A 332 -13.38 -14.46 5.67
N TYR A 333 -12.12 -14.42 6.14
CA TYR A 333 -11.17 -13.35 5.83
C TYR A 333 -9.99 -13.84 5.00
N ASN A 334 -9.63 -13.06 3.98
CA ASN A 334 -8.47 -13.27 3.14
C ASN A 334 -7.35 -12.32 3.55
N ASP A 335 -6.28 -12.86 4.13
CA ASP A 335 -5.05 -12.13 4.46
C ASP A 335 -3.84 -12.79 3.77
N SER A 336 -4.04 -13.20 2.52
CA SER A 336 -3.01 -13.90 1.73
C SER A 336 -1.71 -13.12 1.56
N ILE A 337 -1.73 -11.79 1.72
CA ILE A 337 -0.54 -10.93 1.68
C ILE A 337 0.38 -11.13 2.90
N ALA A 338 -0.09 -11.74 3.98
CA ALA A 338 0.69 -12.03 5.19
C ALA A 338 1.70 -13.15 4.94
N SER A 339 2.77 -12.83 4.22
CA SER A 339 3.82 -13.77 3.78
C SER A 339 5.01 -13.87 4.74
N SER A 340 4.81 -13.52 6.02
CA SER A 340 5.78 -13.68 7.11
C SER A 340 5.07 -13.85 8.46
N PRO A 341 5.71 -14.48 9.45
CA PRO A 341 5.16 -14.66 10.80
C PRO A 341 4.65 -13.36 11.43
N THR A 342 5.44 -12.30 11.38
CA THR A 342 5.09 -10.99 11.98
C THR A 342 3.82 -10.37 11.38
N ARG A 343 3.58 -10.56 10.08
CA ARG A 343 2.35 -10.07 9.43
C ARG A 343 1.13 -10.86 9.86
N THR A 344 1.23 -12.19 9.97
CA THR A 344 0.14 -13.03 10.48
C THR A 344 -0.18 -12.68 11.93
N ILE A 345 0.83 -12.43 12.78
CA ILE A 345 0.63 -11.95 14.15
C ILE A 345 -0.19 -10.65 14.17
N ALA A 346 0.19 -9.67 13.35
CA ALA A 346 -0.56 -8.42 13.25
C ALA A 346 -2.02 -8.66 12.79
N GLY A 347 -2.24 -9.62 11.88
CA GLY A 347 -3.57 -10.05 11.47
C GLY A 347 -4.38 -10.66 12.61
N LEU A 348 -3.78 -11.55 13.40
CA LEU A 348 -4.43 -12.19 14.55
C LEU A 348 -4.88 -11.17 15.61
N HIS A 349 -4.05 -10.17 15.88
CA HIS A 349 -4.38 -9.08 16.84
C HIS A 349 -5.54 -8.17 16.39
N SER A 350 -5.99 -8.29 15.13
CA SER A 350 -7.16 -7.54 14.64
C SER A 350 -8.49 -8.09 15.15
N PHE A 351 -8.50 -9.28 15.74
CA PHE A 351 -9.71 -9.95 16.22
C PHE A 351 -9.75 -10.03 17.75
N HIS A 352 -10.94 -9.80 18.32
CA HIS A 352 -11.17 -9.88 19.77
C HIS A 352 -11.49 -11.30 20.25
N GLN A 353 -11.57 -12.28 19.33
CA GLN A 353 -11.87 -13.68 19.60
C GLN A 353 -10.79 -14.56 19.00
N LYS A 354 -10.69 -15.81 19.47
CA LYS A 354 -9.85 -16.82 18.83
C LYS A 354 -10.39 -17.16 17.46
N VAL A 355 -9.49 -17.25 16.45
CA VAL A 355 -9.85 -17.52 15.05
C VAL A 355 -9.52 -18.96 14.64
N ILE A 356 -10.07 -19.40 13.52
CA ILE A 356 -9.64 -20.59 12.80
C ILE A 356 -8.64 -20.11 11.74
N LEU A 357 -7.37 -20.42 11.94
CA LEU A 357 -6.26 -19.96 11.11
C LEU A 357 -5.87 -21.00 10.07
N ILE A 358 -5.81 -20.60 8.80
CA ILE A 358 -5.16 -21.39 7.73
C ILE A 358 -3.78 -20.80 7.50
N ALA A 359 -2.72 -21.59 7.75
CA ALA A 359 -1.34 -21.14 7.64
C ALA A 359 -0.45 -22.18 6.92
N GLY A 360 0.69 -21.68 6.41
CA GLY A 360 1.67 -22.48 5.69
C GLY A 360 1.87 -22.04 4.24
N GLY A 361 2.88 -22.62 3.58
CA GLY A 361 3.26 -22.25 2.24
C GLY A 361 4.75 -22.49 1.97
N TYR A 362 5.34 -21.70 1.08
CA TYR A 362 6.75 -21.78 0.68
C TYR A 362 7.68 -21.29 1.80
N ASP A 363 8.75 -22.03 2.03
CA ASP A 363 9.75 -21.74 3.06
C ASP A 363 10.79 -20.71 2.61
N LYS A 364 10.68 -19.50 3.15
CA LYS A 364 11.68 -18.43 2.99
C LYS A 364 12.85 -18.53 3.99
N LYS A 365 12.93 -19.62 4.77
CA LYS A 365 13.91 -19.82 5.85
C LYS A 365 13.82 -18.76 6.96
N ILE A 366 12.60 -18.22 7.19
CA ILE A 366 12.30 -17.31 8.29
C ILE A 366 11.93 -18.17 9.52
N PRO A 367 12.39 -17.81 10.72
CA PRO A 367 12.03 -18.53 11.94
C PRO A 367 10.55 -18.36 12.29
N PHE A 368 9.90 -19.46 12.77
CA PHE A 368 8.48 -19.48 13.11
C PHE A 368 8.21 -19.44 14.63
N GLU A 369 9.24 -19.48 15.46
CA GLU A 369 9.14 -19.53 16.93
C GLU A 369 8.29 -18.40 17.49
N VAL A 370 8.35 -17.22 16.86
CA VAL A 370 7.55 -16.04 17.24
C VAL A 370 6.03 -16.28 17.10
N LEU A 371 5.60 -17.25 16.29
CA LEU A 371 4.19 -17.60 16.15
C LEU A 371 3.66 -18.47 17.30
N GLY A 372 4.51 -19.20 18.00
CA GLY A 372 4.09 -20.22 18.94
C GLY A 372 3.11 -19.71 19.97
N LYS A 373 3.50 -18.71 20.76
CA LYS A 373 2.67 -18.10 21.80
C LYS A 373 1.45 -17.38 21.22
N GLU A 374 1.62 -16.65 20.15
CA GLU A 374 0.54 -15.90 19.49
C GLU A 374 -0.58 -16.82 18.97
N VAL A 375 -0.20 -17.97 18.41
CA VAL A 375 -1.17 -18.97 17.96
C VAL A 375 -1.91 -19.60 19.14
N GLN A 376 -1.25 -19.87 20.27
CA GLN A 376 -1.93 -20.37 21.46
C GLN A 376 -2.98 -19.36 21.98
N ASP A 377 -2.64 -18.10 22.00
CA ASP A 377 -3.48 -17.05 22.58
C ASP A 377 -4.65 -16.64 21.65
N HIS A 378 -4.45 -16.68 20.33
CA HIS A 378 -5.38 -16.11 19.35
C HIS A 378 -6.04 -17.13 18.40
N VAL A 379 -5.66 -18.42 18.44
CA VAL A 379 -6.20 -19.42 17.52
C VAL A 379 -6.96 -20.51 18.25
N LYS A 380 -8.18 -20.81 17.78
CA LYS A 380 -9.03 -21.94 18.23
C LYS A 380 -8.63 -23.23 17.51
N THR A 381 -8.48 -23.13 16.17
CA THR A 381 -8.08 -24.25 15.31
C THR A 381 -7.04 -23.76 14.31
N LEU A 382 -5.93 -24.47 14.19
CA LEU A 382 -4.85 -24.20 13.26
C LEU A 382 -4.88 -25.26 12.15
N VAL A 383 -5.17 -24.85 10.91
CA VAL A 383 -5.12 -25.70 9.74
C VAL A 383 -3.83 -25.41 8.98
N LEU A 384 -2.97 -26.40 8.86
CA LEU A 384 -1.64 -26.25 8.28
C LEU A 384 -1.55 -26.92 6.89
N THR A 385 -1.02 -26.16 5.93
CA THR A 385 -0.87 -26.58 4.53
C THR A 385 0.49 -26.19 3.97
N GLY A 386 0.86 -26.74 2.82
CA GLY A 386 2.11 -26.42 2.10
C GLY A 386 3.39 -26.88 2.81
N HIS A 387 4.54 -26.48 2.26
CA HIS A 387 5.87 -27.01 2.64
C HIS A 387 6.31 -26.69 4.08
N THR A 388 5.75 -25.62 4.70
CA THR A 388 6.15 -25.21 6.05
C THR A 388 5.23 -25.72 7.16
N ALA A 389 4.24 -26.56 6.83
CA ALA A 389 3.24 -27.06 7.77
C ALA A 389 3.87 -27.67 9.03
N GLU A 390 4.81 -28.61 8.88
CA GLU A 390 5.50 -29.26 10.01
C GLU A 390 6.35 -28.27 10.84
N LYS A 391 6.99 -27.30 10.19
CA LYS A 391 7.81 -26.28 10.89
C LYS A 391 6.94 -25.37 11.77
N ILE A 392 5.78 -24.96 11.26
CA ILE A 392 4.82 -24.13 12.02
C ILE A 392 4.24 -24.97 13.16
N GLN A 393 3.84 -26.22 12.90
CA GLN A 393 3.37 -27.12 13.94
C GLN A 393 4.40 -27.24 15.07
N LYS A 394 5.66 -27.51 14.73
CA LYS A 394 6.76 -27.64 15.69
C LYS A 394 6.90 -26.36 16.53
N ALA A 395 6.93 -25.19 15.90
CA ALA A 395 7.04 -23.90 16.58
C ALA A 395 5.90 -23.66 17.58
N VAL A 396 4.67 -24.12 17.28
CA VAL A 396 3.52 -24.01 18.18
C VAL A 396 3.61 -25.01 19.32
N VAL A 397 3.91 -26.28 19.03
CA VAL A 397 3.93 -27.36 20.03
C VAL A 397 5.10 -27.22 21.01
N GLU A 398 6.26 -26.69 20.54
CA GLU A 398 7.44 -26.47 21.38
C GLU A 398 7.41 -25.13 22.12
N SER A 399 6.42 -24.25 21.88
CA SER A 399 6.35 -22.97 22.57
C SER A 399 5.89 -23.12 24.02
N GLU A 400 6.35 -22.23 24.88
CA GLU A 400 6.05 -22.24 26.31
C GLU A 400 4.56 -22.19 26.58
N GLY A 401 4.09 -23.06 27.46
CA GLY A 401 2.68 -23.13 27.88
C GLY A 401 1.77 -23.90 26.92
N TYR A 402 2.28 -24.53 25.85
CA TYR A 402 1.45 -25.31 24.95
C TYR A 402 0.74 -26.45 25.67
N GLN A 403 -0.55 -26.60 25.39
CA GLN A 403 -1.41 -27.69 25.88
C GLN A 403 -1.92 -28.49 24.68
N ALA A 404 -1.75 -29.81 24.70
CA ALA A 404 -2.19 -30.67 23.63
C ALA A 404 -3.68 -30.47 23.30
N GLY A 405 -3.99 -30.24 22.03
CA GLY A 405 -5.35 -29.94 21.59
C GLY A 405 -5.81 -28.47 21.71
N HIS A 406 -4.96 -27.58 22.24
CA HIS A 406 -5.26 -26.15 22.37
C HIS A 406 -4.10 -25.27 21.86
N PRO A 407 -4.13 -24.80 20.58
CA PRO A 407 -5.19 -24.97 19.57
C PRO A 407 -5.30 -26.41 19.05
N SER A 408 -6.45 -26.75 18.49
CA SER A 408 -6.58 -27.96 17.65
C SER A 408 -5.74 -27.77 16.39
N ILE A 409 -4.86 -28.73 16.05
CA ILE A 409 -3.99 -28.64 14.87
C ILE A 409 -4.42 -29.72 13.86
N LEU A 410 -4.75 -29.26 12.65
CA LEU A 410 -5.16 -30.09 11.53
C LEU A 410 -4.13 -29.94 10.41
N MET A 411 -3.57 -31.05 9.95
CA MET A 411 -2.65 -31.08 8.80
C MET A 411 -3.42 -31.41 7.53
N GLU A 412 -3.23 -30.61 6.48
CA GLU A 412 -3.84 -30.83 5.17
C GLU A 412 -2.96 -30.26 4.05
N PRO A 413 -2.27 -31.13 3.28
CA PRO A 413 -1.38 -30.67 2.22
C PRO A 413 -2.10 -29.96 1.05
N ASP A 414 -3.32 -30.43 0.72
CA ASP A 414 -4.12 -29.80 -0.35
C ASP A 414 -4.78 -28.53 0.12
N PHE A 415 -4.52 -27.43 -0.58
CA PHE A 415 -5.01 -26.10 -0.21
C PHE A 415 -6.54 -26.01 -0.19
N LYS A 416 -7.22 -26.63 -1.17
CA LYS A 416 -8.70 -26.61 -1.22
C LYS A 416 -9.27 -27.39 -0.04
N GLN A 417 -8.71 -28.55 0.27
CA GLN A 417 -9.14 -29.36 1.41
C GLN A 417 -8.83 -28.68 2.75
N ALA A 418 -7.73 -27.92 2.85
CA ALA A 418 -7.41 -27.12 4.03
C ALA A 418 -8.50 -26.05 4.28
N VAL A 419 -8.94 -25.34 3.27
CA VAL A 419 -10.05 -24.38 3.39
C VAL A 419 -11.35 -25.08 3.78
N LEU A 420 -11.67 -26.22 3.18
CA LEU A 420 -12.87 -27.01 3.51
C LEU A 420 -12.82 -27.56 4.95
N LYS A 421 -11.65 -28.01 5.43
CA LYS A 421 -11.46 -28.44 6.83
C LYS A 421 -11.65 -27.29 7.81
N ALA A 422 -11.10 -26.10 7.49
CA ALA A 422 -11.28 -24.91 8.29
C ALA A 422 -12.77 -24.51 8.37
N SER A 423 -13.47 -24.56 7.25
CA SER A 423 -14.93 -24.29 7.21
C SER A 423 -15.73 -25.30 8.04
N LYS A 424 -15.40 -26.59 7.96
CA LYS A 424 -16.08 -27.64 8.75
C LYS A 424 -15.83 -27.54 10.27
N ALA A 425 -14.70 -26.96 10.68
CA ALA A 425 -14.36 -26.75 12.08
C ALA A 425 -15.01 -25.47 12.65
N ALA A 426 -15.67 -24.66 11.82
CA ALA A 426 -16.27 -23.40 12.20
C ALA A 426 -17.71 -23.55 12.67
N GLU A 427 -18.08 -22.81 13.69
CA GLU A 427 -19.41 -22.66 14.25
C GLU A 427 -19.90 -21.22 14.06
N GLU A 428 -21.21 -20.99 14.24
CA GLU A 428 -21.80 -19.65 14.19
C GLU A 428 -21.05 -18.66 15.11
N GLY A 429 -20.68 -17.50 14.61
CA GLY A 429 -19.91 -16.49 15.31
C GLY A 429 -18.39 -16.60 15.09
N ASP A 430 -17.88 -17.74 14.58
CA ASP A 430 -16.45 -17.92 14.33
C ASP A 430 -15.89 -17.05 13.19
N VAL A 431 -14.58 -16.90 13.21
CA VAL A 431 -13.78 -16.27 12.14
C VAL A 431 -12.86 -17.31 11.55
N VAL A 432 -12.94 -17.53 10.26
CA VAL A 432 -11.96 -18.29 9.47
C VAL A 432 -11.08 -17.32 8.71
N ILE A 433 -9.76 -17.39 8.90
CA ILE A 433 -8.81 -16.50 8.22
C ILE A 433 -7.71 -17.28 7.52
N LEU A 434 -7.48 -16.96 6.23
CA LEU A 434 -6.26 -17.30 5.53
C LEU A 434 -5.20 -16.25 5.84
N SER A 435 -4.26 -16.53 6.75
CA SER A 435 -3.10 -15.69 7.04
C SER A 435 -1.84 -16.55 7.11
N PRO A 436 -1.19 -16.77 5.97
CA PRO A 436 -0.33 -17.94 5.75
C PRO A 436 1.00 -17.94 6.49
N ALA A 437 1.50 -16.80 6.97
CA ALA A 437 2.84 -16.60 7.52
C ALA A 437 4.00 -16.95 6.54
N CYS A 438 3.68 -17.31 5.31
CA CYS A 438 4.59 -17.85 4.30
C CYS A 438 4.34 -17.25 2.92
N ALA A 439 5.37 -17.26 2.06
CA ALA A 439 5.16 -17.03 0.63
C ALA A 439 4.29 -18.14 0.02
N SER A 440 3.88 -17.92 -1.23
CA SER A 440 2.93 -18.79 -1.93
C SER A 440 3.56 -19.66 -3.02
N PHE A 441 4.88 -19.59 -3.21
CA PHE A 441 5.59 -20.16 -4.38
C PHE A 441 5.66 -21.69 -4.41
N ASP A 442 5.11 -22.37 -3.41
CA ASP A 442 4.95 -23.84 -3.40
C ASP A 442 3.78 -24.32 -4.29
N HIS A 443 2.67 -23.60 -4.29
CA HIS A 443 1.47 -23.97 -5.06
C HIS A 443 0.94 -22.86 -5.98
N PHE A 444 1.39 -21.61 -5.81
CA PHE A 444 0.87 -20.45 -6.52
C PHE A 444 1.98 -19.55 -7.06
N LYS A 445 1.74 -18.86 -8.17
CA LYS A 445 2.70 -17.90 -8.74
C LYS A 445 3.01 -16.72 -7.80
N ASN A 446 2.01 -16.31 -7.01
CA ASN A 446 2.13 -15.19 -6.06
C ASN A 446 1.00 -15.23 -5.02
N PHE A 447 1.06 -14.34 -4.02
CA PHE A 447 0.06 -14.25 -2.97
C PHE A 447 -1.34 -13.87 -3.50
N ALA A 448 -1.43 -13.10 -4.58
CA ALA A 448 -2.71 -12.69 -5.15
C ALA A 448 -3.45 -13.90 -5.74
N GLN A 449 -2.78 -14.78 -6.48
CA GLN A 449 -3.37 -16.03 -6.97
C GLN A 449 -3.85 -16.91 -5.82
N ARG A 450 -3.07 -17.05 -4.73
CA ARG A 450 -3.49 -17.80 -3.54
C ARG A 450 -4.75 -17.20 -2.91
N GLY A 451 -4.78 -15.88 -2.77
CA GLY A 451 -5.94 -15.17 -2.24
C GLY A 451 -7.19 -15.28 -3.13
N GLN A 452 -7.05 -15.18 -4.45
CA GLN A 452 -8.16 -15.38 -5.39
C GLN A 452 -8.68 -16.82 -5.33
N THR A 453 -7.81 -17.82 -5.23
CA THR A 453 -8.21 -19.22 -5.06
C THR A 453 -8.98 -19.43 -3.76
N PHE A 454 -8.52 -18.83 -2.64
CA PHE A 454 -9.26 -18.86 -1.38
C PHE A 454 -10.66 -18.25 -1.52
N LYS A 455 -10.76 -17.06 -2.14
CA LYS A 455 -12.04 -16.39 -2.39
C LYS A 455 -12.99 -17.25 -3.22
N ALA A 456 -12.49 -17.89 -4.28
CA ALA A 456 -13.29 -18.78 -5.13
C ALA A 456 -13.84 -19.96 -4.31
N ILE A 457 -12.98 -20.64 -3.52
CA ILE A 457 -13.42 -21.77 -2.68
C ILE A 457 -14.47 -21.33 -1.65
N VAL A 458 -14.23 -20.22 -0.95
CA VAL A 458 -15.17 -19.70 0.05
C VAL A 458 -16.51 -19.31 -0.56
N ASN A 459 -16.53 -18.78 -1.79
CA ASN A 459 -17.77 -18.43 -2.47
C ASN A 459 -18.55 -19.66 -2.97
N GLU A 460 -17.89 -20.81 -3.13
CA GLU A 460 -18.53 -22.09 -3.49
C GLU A 460 -19.10 -22.86 -2.29
N LEU A 461 -18.76 -22.49 -1.02
CA LEU A 461 -19.30 -23.14 0.20
C LEU A 461 -20.86 -22.99 0.33
#